data_af4840aadc39fe4a17be8eca235b3a42
#
_entry.id   af4840aadc39fe4a17be8eca235b3a42
#
_cell.length_a   1.000
_cell.length_b   1.000
_cell.length_c   1.000
_cell.angle_alpha   90.00
_cell.angle_beta   90.00
_cell.angle_gamma   90.00
#
_symmetry.space_group_name_H-M   'P 1'
#
loop_
_entity.id
_entity.type
_entity.pdbx_description
1 polymer ?
#
loop_
_entity_poly.entity_id
_entity_poly.type
_entity_poly.pdbx_seq_one_letter_code
_entity_poly.pdbx_strand_id
1 'polypeptide(L)'
;QFKAKNLSTNASPDESVTSAQRPERSAGVDQTVPQQTVKTKPVSALRETDDAQTTIEKDAYDDVERLPRDTLRLQAISWSDMPSARITVIDGRILREGHSVDGYTVVQIRPGDVIMAKEGKRWKLTYDSP
;
A
#
# COMPACT_ATOMS: atom_id res chain seq x y z
N GLN A 1 9.37 -50.05 -29.70
CA GLN A 1 8.96 -49.28 -30.90
C GLN A 1 7.88 -48.29 -30.51
N PHE A 2 8.33 -47.09 -30.17
CA PHE A 2 7.34 -46.03 -29.90
C PHE A 2 7.46 -44.98 -31.02
N LYS A 3 6.49 -44.99 -31.91
CA LYS A 3 6.23 -43.90 -32.84
C LYS A 3 5.37 -42.86 -32.20
N ALA A 4 5.93 -41.87 -31.59
CA ALA A 4 5.21 -40.68 -31.27
C ALA A 4 5.31 -39.71 -32.45
N LYS A 5 4.30 -39.71 -33.27
CA LYS A 5 4.09 -38.65 -34.26
C LYS A 5 3.19 -37.61 -33.64
N ASN A 6 3.75 -36.63 -33.01
CA ASN A 6 3.05 -35.40 -32.72
C ASN A 6 3.43 -34.35 -33.76
N LEU A 7 2.68 -34.39 -34.83
CA LEU A 7 2.57 -33.23 -35.70
C LEU A 7 1.47 -32.34 -35.19
N SER A 8 1.83 -31.49 -34.27
CA SER A 8 0.96 -30.36 -33.93
C SER A 8 1.33 -29.21 -34.86
N THR A 9 0.69 -29.22 -36.00
CA THR A 9 0.69 -28.06 -36.88
C THR A 9 -0.31 -27.07 -36.27
N ASN A 10 0.18 -26.23 -35.42
CA ASN A 10 -0.60 -25.11 -34.98
C ASN A 10 -0.41 -23.99 -36.00
N ALA A 11 -1.22 -24.01 -37.00
CA ALA A 11 -1.39 -22.87 -37.89
C ALA A 11 -2.09 -21.77 -37.10
N SER A 12 -1.35 -20.78 -36.73
CA SER A 12 -1.92 -19.55 -36.20
C SER A 12 -2.82 -18.93 -37.26
N PRO A 13 -4.06 -18.65 -36.96
CA PRO A 13 -4.88 -17.84 -37.84
C PRO A 13 -4.32 -16.43 -37.87
N ASP A 14 -4.15 -15.98 -39.07
CA ASP A 14 -3.92 -14.62 -39.45
C ASP A 14 -4.93 -13.69 -38.73
N GLU A 15 -4.44 -13.00 -37.78
CA GLU A 15 -5.18 -11.92 -37.18
C GLU A 15 -5.16 -10.73 -38.12
N SER A 16 -6.17 -10.70 -38.94
CA SER A 16 -6.55 -9.47 -39.62
C SER A 16 -6.87 -8.42 -38.56
N VAL A 17 -5.90 -7.69 -38.17
CA VAL A 17 -6.10 -6.51 -37.37
C VAL A 17 -6.86 -5.53 -38.21
N THR A 18 -8.15 -5.58 -38.09
CA THR A 18 -9.01 -4.54 -38.57
C THR A 18 -8.61 -3.27 -37.88
N SER A 19 -7.99 -2.43 -38.62
CA SER A 19 -7.69 -1.07 -38.24
C SER A 19 -8.92 -0.47 -37.57
N ALA A 20 -8.83 -0.32 -36.27
CA ALA A 20 -9.83 0.41 -35.54
C ALA A 20 -9.87 1.82 -36.09
N GLN A 21 -10.88 2.11 -36.82
CA GLN A 21 -11.20 3.49 -37.17
C GLN A 21 -11.37 4.25 -35.87
N ARG A 22 -10.40 5.02 -35.60
CA ARG A 22 -10.48 6.03 -34.58
C ARG A 22 -11.63 6.96 -34.99
N PRO A 23 -12.68 7.06 -34.21
CA PRO A 23 -13.69 8.10 -34.49
C PRO A 23 -12.99 9.43 -34.30
N GLU A 24 -12.85 10.16 -35.37
CA GLU A 24 -12.54 11.56 -35.29
C GLU A 24 -13.70 12.22 -34.55
N ARG A 25 -13.49 12.40 -33.27
CA ARG A 25 -14.30 13.35 -32.54
C ARG A 25 -13.86 14.71 -33.02
N SER A 26 -14.64 15.29 -33.87
CA SER A 26 -14.61 16.73 -34.05
C SER A 26 -14.94 17.34 -32.70
N ALA A 27 -13.91 17.76 -32.03
CA ALA A 27 -14.02 18.48 -30.78
C ALA A 27 -14.49 19.89 -31.06
N GLY A 28 -15.71 19.99 -31.46
CA GLY A 28 -16.46 21.25 -31.49
C GLY A 28 -17.30 21.34 -30.23
N VAL A 29 -16.74 21.06 -29.11
CA VAL A 29 -17.41 21.33 -27.84
C VAL A 29 -16.79 22.62 -27.33
N ASP A 30 -17.42 23.67 -27.64
CA ASP A 30 -17.32 24.92 -26.92
C ASP A 30 -17.88 24.64 -25.50
N GLN A 31 -17.05 24.09 -24.65
CA GLN A 31 -17.36 24.04 -23.23
C GLN A 31 -17.02 25.39 -22.64
N THR A 32 -17.96 26.26 -22.72
CA THR A 32 -18.05 27.37 -21.79
C THR A 32 -18.21 26.75 -20.43
N VAL A 33 -17.11 26.45 -19.77
CA VAL A 33 -17.10 26.11 -18.39
C VAL A 33 -17.61 27.33 -17.65
N PRO A 34 -18.76 27.28 -16.99
CA PRO A 34 -19.12 28.37 -16.12
C PRO A 34 -18.03 28.41 -15.06
N GLN A 35 -17.27 29.47 -15.07
CA GLN A 35 -16.40 29.77 -13.95
C GLN A 35 -17.31 30.01 -12.76
N GLN A 36 -17.63 28.93 -12.08
CA GLN A 36 -18.06 29.06 -10.72
C GLN A 36 -16.86 29.58 -9.95
N THR A 37 -16.86 30.85 -9.72
CA THR A 37 -16.07 31.44 -8.68
C THR A 37 -16.52 30.79 -7.38
N VAL A 38 -15.98 29.62 -7.11
CA VAL A 38 -16.02 29.06 -5.80
C VAL A 38 -15.18 30.01 -4.96
N LYS A 39 -15.87 30.85 -4.21
CA LYS A 39 -15.24 31.54 -3.09
C LYS A 39 -14.72 30.45 -2.17
N THR A 40 -13.55 30.00 -2.40
CA THR A 40 -12.80 29.19 -1.46
C THR A 40 -12.60 30.04 -0.24
N LYS A 41 -13.42 29.81 0.75
CA LYS A 41 -13.09 30.21 2.10
C LYS A 41 -11.69 29.67 2.37
N PRO A 42 -10.78 30.49 2.89
CA PRO A 42 -9.44 30.01 3.19
C PRO A 42 -9.57 28.88 4.19
N VAL A 43 -9.23 27.68 3.78
CA VAL A 43 -9.18 26.49 4.63
C VAL A 43 -7.88 26.53 5.44
N SER A 44 -7.54 27.70 5.95
CA SER A 44 -6.34 27.87 6.80
C SER A 44 -6.54 27.30 8.20
N ALA A 45 -7.78 27.01 8.58
CA ALA A 45 -8.08 26.49 9.91
C ALA A 45 -7.94 24.97 10.05
N LEU A 46 -7.77 24.23 8.94
CA LEU A 46 -7.66 22.77 8.95
C LEU A 46 -6.21 22.25 8.95
N ARG A 47 -5.22 23.12 8.84
CA ARG A 47 -3.82 22.73 8.85
C ARG A 47 -3.23 22.62 10.26
N GLU A 48 -3.85 23.20 11.24
CA GLU A 48 -3.37 23.13 12.63
C GLU A 48 -3.80 21.85 13.36
N THR A 49 -4.78 21.14 12.85
CA THR A 49 -5.24 19.89 13.48
C THR A 49 -4.45 18.65 13.03
N ASP A 50 -3.79 18.69 11.89
CA ASP A 50 -2.99 17.55 11.42
C ASP A 50 -1.66 17.38 12.15
N ASP A 51 -1.02 18.47 12.54
CA ASP A 51 0.22 18.42 13.31
C ASP A 51 0.01 17.94 14.75
N ALA A 52 -1.13 18.23 15.34
CA ALA A 52 -1.48 17.76 16.68
C ALA A 52 -1.83 16.27 16.71
N GLN A 53 -2.41 15.73 15.65
CA GLN A 53 -2.73 14.31 15.55
C GLN A 53 -1.49 13.46 15.32
N THR A 54 -0.51 13.94 14.56
CA THR A 54 0.74 13.22 14.31
C THR A 54 1.59 13.10 15.58
N THR A 55 1.52 14.09 16.46
CA THR A 55 2.28 14.07 17.72
C THR A 55 1.65 13.18 18.77
N ILE A 56 0.32 13.11 18.81
CA ILE A 56 -0.43 12.29 19.77
C ILE A 56 -0.32 10.80 19.42
N GLU A 57 -0.24 10.45 18.13
CA GLU A 57 -0.07 9.06 17.73
C GLU A 57 1.34 8.52 18.02
N LYS A 58 2.34 9.38 18.09
CA LYS A 58 3.70 8.97 18.41
C LYS A 58 3.83 8.51 19.86
N ASP A 59 3.18 9.21 20.77
CA ASP A 59 3.24 8.91 22.21
C ASP A 59 2.28 7.76 22.60
N ALA A 60 1.19 7.57 21.85
CA ALA A 60 0.18 6.55 22.15
C ALA A 60 0.68 5.11 22.05
N TYR A 61 1.85 4.88 21.45
CA TYR A 61 2.42 3.56 21.25
C TYR A 61 3.73 3.30 22.02
N ASP A 62 4.17 4.24 22.83
CA ASP A 62 5.39 4.06 23.60
C ASP A 62 5.20 3.08 24.77
N ASP A 63 4.01 3.04 25.34
CA ASP A 63 3.63 2.11 26.41
C ASP A 63 3.12 0.74 25.92
N VAL A 64 3.17 0.48 24.61
CA VAL A 64 2.71 -0.78 24.06
C VAL A 64 3.69 -1.90 24.41
N GLU A 65 3.18 -2.99 24.95
CA GLU A 65 3.95 -4.16 25.31
C GLU A 65 4.73 -4.73 24.12
N ARG A 66 5.96 -5.12 24.36
CA ARG A 66 6.79 -5.78 23.34
C ARG A 66 6.27 -7.16 23.02
N LEU A 67 6.22 -7.47 21.74
CA LEU A 67 5.95 -8.82 21.30
C LEU A 67 7.10 -9.75 21.72
N PRO A 68 6.81 -10.93 22.26
CA PRO A 68 7.83 -11.92 22.57
C PRO A 68 8.67 -12.27 21.33
N ARG A 69 9.98 -12.43 21.50
CA ARG A 69 10.93 -12.66 20.40
C ARG A 69 10.67 -13.93 19.60
N ASP A 70 10.10 -14.92 20.24
CA ASP A 70 9.81 -16.23 19.65
C ASP A 70 8.54 -16.24 18.77
N THR A 71 7.79 -15.12 18.76
CA THR A 71 6.52 -15.05 18.06
C THR A 71 6.68 -14.60 16.62
N LEU A 72 7.37 -13.49 16.40
CA LEU A 72 7.61 -12.89 15.07
C LEU A 72 8.98 -12.21 15.07
N ARG A 73 9.69 -12.35 13.96
CA ARG A 73 11.02 -11.77 13.79
C ARG A 73 11.02 -10.62 12.81
N LEU A 74 11.32 -9.44 13.30
CA LEU A 74 11.51 -8.25 12.47
C LEU A 74 12.90 -8.30 11.82
N GLN A 75 12.95 -8.29 10.51
CA GLN A 75 14.17 -8.39 9.72
C GLN A 75 14.57 -7.08 9.05
N ALA A 76 13.60 -6.32 8.57
CA ALA A 76 13.85 -5.03 7.93
C ALA A 76 12.65 -4.09 8.06
N ILE A 77 12.95 -2.79 8.07
CA ILE A 77 11.99 -1.71 7.93
C ILE A 77 12.50 -0.77 6.83
N SER A 78 11.65 -0.48 5.86
CA SER A 78 11.82 0.62 4.94
C SER A 78 10.76 1.67 5.26
N TRP A 79 11.19 2.70 5.95
CA TRP A 79 10.32 3.78 6.38
C TRP A 79 10.27 4.90 5.35
N SER A 80 9.12 5.55 5.24
CA SER A 80 8.86 6.71 4.38
C SER A 80 7.84 7.62 5.05
N ASP A 81 7.89 8.90 4.71
CA ASP A 81 6.86 9.86 5.15
C ASP A 81 5.47 9.48 4.61
N MET A 82 5.42 8.90 3.42
CA MET A 82 4.19 8.36 2.84
C MET A 82 3.87 6.97 3.41
N PRO A 83 2.75 6.80 4.11
CA PRO A 83 2.37 5.49 4.70
C PRO A 83 2.30 4.36 3.68
N SER A 84 1.80 4.65 2.47
CA SER A 84 1.70 3.66 1.40
C SER A 84 3.04 3.14 0.87
N ALA A 85 4.13 3.89 1.09
CA ALA A 85 5.47 3.50 0.71
C ALA A 85 6.23 2.77 1.82
N ARG A 86 5.68 2.72 3.04
CA ARG A 86 6.29 2.01 4.16
C ARG A 86 6.14 0.51 3.97
N ILE A 87 7.23 -0.21 4.17
CA ILE A 87 7.25 -1.67 4.13
C ILE A 87 8.08 -2.22 5.28
N THR A 88 7.73 -3.40 5.72
CA THR A 88 8.48 -4.16 6.71
C THR A 88 8.67 -5.60 6.26
N VAL A 89 9.75 -6.23 6.70
CA VAL A 89 9.99 -7.65 6.49
C VAL A 89 9.92 -8.35 7.84
N ILE A 90 8.96 -9.25 7.97
CA ILE A 90 8.71 -10.06 9.16
C ILE A 90 8.66 -11.52 8.73
N ASP A 91 9.49 -12.35 9.31
CA ASP A 91 9.63 -13.79 8.99
C ASP A 91 9.80 -14.09 7.50
N GLY A 92 10.59 -13.25 6.81
CA GLY A 92 10.83 -13.36 5.37
C GLY A 92 9.70 -12.87 4.48
N ARG A 93 8.62 -12.32 5.04
CA ARG A 93 7.48 -11.77 4.31
C ARG A 93 7.52 -10.25 4.26
N ILE A 94 7.32 -9.71 3.08
CA ILE A 94 7.20 -8.26 2.89
C ILE A 94 5.77 -7.85 3.19
N LEU A 95 5.60 -6.99 4.18
CA LEU A 95 4.31 -6.53 4.67
C LEU A 95 4.21 -5.00 4.61
N ARG A 96 3.01 -4.52 4.52
CA ARG A 96 2.64 -3.09 4.61
C ARG A 96 1.64 -2.88 5.74
N GLU A 97 1.38 -1.64 6.07
CA GLU A 97 0.30 -1.29 6.99
C GLU A 97 -1.03 -1.87 6.49
N GLY A 98 -1.77 -2.51 7.37
CA GLY A 98 -3.01 -3.25 7.07
C GLY A 98 -2.82 -4.73 6.69
N HIS A 99 -1.60 -5.19 6.40
CA HIS A 99 -1.36 -6.61 6.12
C HIS A 99 -1.26 -7.44 7.40
N SER A 100 -1.53 -8.72 7.28
CA SER A 100 -1.50 -9.65 8.42
C SER A 100 -0.51 -10.77 8.21
N VAL A 101 0.11 -11.23 9.32
CA VAL A 101 1.00 -12.39 9.39
C VAL A 101 0.76 -13.11 10.70
N ASP A 102 0.54 -14.42 10.65
CA ASP A 102 0.31 -15.30 11.81
C ASP A 102 -0.77 -14.79 12.80
N GLY A 103 -1.81 -14.17 12.26
CA GLY A 103 -2.91 -13.61 13.03
C GLY A 103 -2.64 -12.21 13.61
N TYR A 104 -1.46 -11.64 13.36
CA TYR A 104 -1.14 -10.27 13.72
C TYR A 104 -1.32 -9.37 12.50
N THR A 105 -1.94 -8.21 12.69
CA THR A 105 -2.10 -7.19 11.65
C THR A 105 -1.12 -6.05 11.89
N VAL A 106 -0.41 -5.64 10.86
CA VAL A 106 0.48 -4.47 10.89
C VAL A 106 -0.39 -3.22 10.97
N VAL A 107 -0.34 -2.53 12.10
CA VAL A 107 -1.10 -1.28 12.33
C VAL A 107 -0.32 -0.07 11.83
N GLN A 108 0.96 -0.01 12.18
CA GLN A 108 1.81 1.12 11.82
C GLN A 108 3.27 0.68 11.72
N ILE A 109 3.96 1.19 10.70
CA ILE A 109 5.40 0.99 10.51
C ILE A 109 6.12 2.28 10.91
N ARG A 110 6.98 2.20 11.92
CA ARG A 110 7.78 3.32 12.42
C ARG A 110 9.27 3.12 12.05
N PRO A 111 10.11 4.13 12.16
CA PRO A 111 11.53 4.00 11.79
C PRO A 111 12.30 2.92 12.55
N GLY A 112 11.93 2.62 13.79
CA GLY A 112 12.65 1.66 14.64
C GLY A 112 11.85 0.46 15.11
N ASP A 113 10.55 0.45 14.87
CA ASP A 113 9.65 -0.61 15.33
C ASP A 113 8.39 -0.71 14.46
N VAL A 114 7.64 -1.78 14.66
CA VAL A 114 6.36 -2.02 13.99
C VAL A 114 5.28 -2.27 15.04
N ILE A 115 4.19 -1.56 14.94
CA ILE A 115 3.03 -1.79 15.81
C ILE A 115 2.14 -2.84 15.13
N MET A 116 1.90 -3.90 15.85
CA MET A 116 1.04 -5.02 15.45
C MET A 116 -0.21 -5.07 16.31
N ALA A 117 -1.30 -5.59 15.79
CA ALA A 117 -2.52 -5.85 16.55
C ALA A 117 -2.96 -7.29 16.37
N LYS A 118 -3.43 -7.89 17.47
CA LYS A 118 -4.05 -9.21 17.49
C LYS A 118 -5.14 -9.23 18.57
N GLU A 119 -6.34 -9.68 18.20
CA GLU A 119 -7.45 -9.84 19.15
C GLU A 119 -7.74 -8.57 19.97
N GLY A 120 -7.64 -7.40 19.32
CA GLY A 120 -7.88 -6.12 19.98
C GLY A 120 -6.74 -5.59 20.86
N LYS A 121 -5.67 -6.38 21.07
CA LYS A 121 -4.47 -5.96 21.79
C LYS A 121 -3.40 -5.49 20.81
N ARG A 122 -2.63 -4.48 21.20
CA ARG A 122 -1.51 -3.96 20.43
C ARG A 122 -0.19 -4.42 20.99
N TRP A 123 0.78 -4.62 20.11
CA TRP A 123 2.10 -5.12 20.40
C TRP A 123 3.14 -4.33 19.64
N LYS A 124 4.28 -4.14 20.24
CA LYS A 124 5.44 -3.50 19.61
C LYS A 124 6.45 -4.57 19.20
N LEU A 125 6.71 -4.67 17.90
CA LEU A 125 7.76 -5.52 17.35
C LEU A 125 8.99 -4.68 17.05
N THR A 126 10.10 -5.00 17.70
CA THR A 126 11.39 -4.32 17.54
C THR A 126 12.40 -5.25 16.90
N TYR A 127 13.46 -4.67 16.34
CA TYR A 127 14.60 -5.46 15.90
C TYR A 127 15.13 -6.34 17.04
N ASP A 128 15.46 -7.57 16.70
CA ASP A 128 16.22 -8.42 17.59
C ASP A 128 17.66 -7.91 17.61
N SER A 129 18.00 -7.17 18.66
CA SER A 129 19.37 -6.75 18.87
C SER A 129 20.14 -7.97 19.39
N PRO A 130 21.27 -8.32 18.75
CA PRO A 130 22.10 -9.43 19.21
C PRO A 130 22.62 -9.23 20.62
#